data_a7bd81e34c0996580cc3ffee27f4396f
#
_entry.id   a7bd81e34c0996580cc3ffee27f4396f
#
_cell.length_a   1.000
_cell.length_b   1.000
_cell.length_c   1.000
_cell.angle_alpha   90.00
_cell.angle_beta   90.00
_cell.angle_gamma   90.00
#
_symmetry.space_group_name_H-M   'P 1'
#
loop_
_entity.id
_entity.type
_entity.pdbx_description
1 polymer ?
#
loop_
_entity_poly.entity_id
_entity_poly.type
_entity_poly.pdbx_seq_one_letter_code
_entity_poly.pdbx_strand_id
1 'polypeptide(L)'
;MYPFIRMAKELFVNRSAQNLSVGDIHESFHICWPWDLDFWFELNNGRALTLYDLGRIPFSGKSGFSRVIFKNRWSMTMAGANVRYRKRIRAFDRIKMQTRTVCWDNRFLYIEQCMWNSKNECAGHIVYRAAFVGKDGIIDPQRIFDEIELKHQSPKMPNWLRGWVDSEKKRPWPPMQE
;
A
#
# COMPACT_ATOMS: atom_id res chain seq x y z
N MET A 1 -12.43 -11.02 9.66
CA MET A 1 -11.73 -12.13 8.95
C MET A 1 -11.01 -11.57 7.73
N TYR A 2 -9.75 -11.99 7.49
CA TYR A 2 -8.97 -11.56 6.32
C TYR A 2 -9.53 -12.20 5.03
N PRO A 3 -9.56 -11.48 3.89
CA PRO A 3 -10.21 -11.94 2.66
C PRO A 3 -9.30 -12.87 1.83
N PHE A 4 -8.91 -14.02 2.37
CA PHE A 4 -7.97 -14.96 1.73
C PHE A 4 -8.40 -15.39 0.33
N ILE A 5 -9.68 -15.70 0.10
CA ILE A 5 -10.19 -16.12 -1.22
C ILE A 5 -10.03 -14.98 -2.23
N ARG A 6 -10.35 -13.74 -1.84
CA ARG A 6 -10.18 -12.55 -2.68
C ARG A 6 -8.72 -12.29 -2.99
N MET A 7 -7.84 -12.48 -2.00
CA MET A 7 -6.39 -12.36 -2.17
C MET A 7 -5.85 -13.43 -3.14
N ALA A 8 -6.26 -14.69 -2.96
CA ALA A 8 -5.85 -15.76 -3.86
C ALA A 8 -6.27 -15.49 -5.31
N LYS A 9 -7.50 -14.99 -5.52
CA LYS A 9 -7.97 -14.52 -6.84
C LYS A 9 -7.05 -13.42 -7.40
N GLU A 10 -6.73 -12.39 -6.61
CA GLU A 10 -5.91 -11.28 -7.07
C GLU A 10 -4.48 -11.73 -7.43
N LEU A 11 -3.89 -12.62 -6.64
CA LEU A 11 -2.57 -13.19 -6.95
C LEU A 11 -2.61 -14.04 -8.23
N PHE A 12 -3.69 -14.80 -8.43
CA PHE A 12 -3.86 -15.61 -9.65
C PHE A 12 -4.04 -14.74 -10.90
N VAL A 13 -4.92 -13.75 -10.86
CA VAL A 13 -5.17 -12.82 -11.97
C VAL A 13 -3.93 -12.00 -12.32
N ASN A 14 -3.16 -11.60 -11.31
CA ASN A 14 -1.98 -10.75 -11.46
C ASN A 14 -0.66 -11.53 -11.57
N ARG A 15 -0.71 -12.86 -11.79
CA ARG A 15 0.50 -13.70 -11.88
C ARG A 15 1.37 -13.42 -13.11
N SER A 16 0.82 -12.86 -14.18
CA SER A 16 1.59 -12.46 -15.35
C SER A 16 2.48 -11.28 -15.02
N ALA A 17 3.78 -11.46 -15.19
CA ALA A 17 4.78 -10.48 -14.89
C ALA A 17 4.69 -9.28 -15.86
N GLN A 18 4.08 -8.20 -15.41
CA GLN A 18 4.46 -6.88 -15.90
C GLN A 18 5.44 -6.33 -14.86
N ASN A 19 6.67 -6.08 -15.25
CA ASN A 19 7.62 -5.41 -14.38
C ASN A 19 7.20 -3.93 -14.30
N LEU A 20 6.51 -3.56 -13.23
CA LEU A 20 6.12 -2.18 -12.99
C LEU A 20 7.38 -1.38 -12.60
N SER A 21 7.58 -0.28 -13.31
CA SER A 21 8.60 0.72 -12.97
C SER A 21 8.15 1.64 -11.84
N VAL A 22 9.07 2.41 -11.29
CA VAL A 22 8.75 3.43 -10.29
C VAL A 22 7.83 4.49 -10.90
N GLY A 23 6.70 4.73 -10.24
CA GLY A 23 5.67 5.65 -10.71
C GLY A 23 4.54 5.01 -11.53
N ASP A 24 4.74 3.79 -12.05
CA ASP A 24 3.67 3.06 -12.73
C ASP A 24 2.54 2.72 -11.76
N ILE A 25 1.32 2.75 -12.28
CA ILE A 25 0.11 2.49 -11.51
C ILE A 25 -0.37 1.06 -11.75
N HIS A 26 -0.45 0.29 -10.68
CA HIS A 26 -1.18 -0.98 -10.68
C HIS A 26 -2.65 -0.73 -10.42
N GLU A 27 -3.51 -1.25 -11.29
CA GLU A 27 -4.96 -1.21 -11.11
C GLU A 27 -5.51 -2.59 -10.75
N SER A 28 -6.46 -2.62 -9.82
CA SER A 28 -7.24 -3.81 -9.46
C SER A 28 -8.70 -3.44 -9.20
N PHE A 29 -9.60 -4.42 -9.36
CA PHE A 29 -11.03 -4.21 -9.27
C PHE A 29 -11.66 -5.16 -8.26
N HIS A 30 -12.43 -4.58 -7.33
CA HIS A 30 -13.03 -5.29 -6.21
C HIS A 30 -14.51 -4.94 -6.09
N ILE A 31 -15.22 -5.69 -5.26
CA ILE A 31 -16.61 -5.43 -4.89
C ILE A 31 -16.65 -5.27 -3.37
N CYS A 32 -17.34 -4.23 -2.89
CA CYS A 32 -17.69 -4.10 -1.49
C CYS A 32 -18.82 -5.07 -1.16
N TRP A 33 -18.56 -6.06 -0.33
CA TRP A 33 -19.55 -7.04 0.07
C TRP A 33 -20.29 -6.61 1.34
N PRO A 34 -21.51 -7.09 1.63
CA PRO A 34 -22.24 -6.74 2.84
C PRO A 34 -21.46 -6.94 4.15
N TRP A 35 -20.58 -7.93 4.23
CA TRP A 35 -19.72 -8.17 5.39
C TRP A 35 -18.46 -7.28 5.46
N ASP A 36 -18.27 -6.40 4.48
CA ASP A 36 -17.25 -5.34 4.53
C ASP A 36 -17.80 -4.06 5.17
N LEU A 37 -19.11 -4.00 5.46
CA LEU A 37 -19.80 -2.83 5.98
C LEU A 37 -19.71 -2.74 7.51
N ASP A 38 -19.92 -1.53 8.01
CA ASP A 38 -20.22 -1.27 9.41
C ASP A 38 -21.73 -1.13 9.65
N PHE A 39 -22.11 -0.75 10.87
CA PHE A 39 -23.51 -0.57 11.24
C PHE A 39 -24.18 0.68 10.59
N TRP A 40 -23.41 1.54 9.93
CA TRP A 40 -23.94 2.65 9.10
C TRP A 40 -24.18 2.24 7.64
N PHE A 41 -24.02 0.93 7.34
CA PHE A 41 -24.18 0.39 5.99
C PHE A 41 -23.21 0.99 4.96
N GLU A 42 -22.01 1.35 5.42
CA GLU A 42 -20.92 1.80 4.55
C GLU A 42 -19.63 1.02 4.85
N LEU A 43 -18.69 1.03 3.92
CA LEU A 43 -17.43 0.30 4.07
C LEU A 43 -16.74 0.69 5.38
N ASN A 44 -16.58 -0.29 6.25
CA ASN A 44 -15.91 -0.12 7.53
C ASN A 44 -14.47 0.36 7.35
N ASN A 45 -14.04 1.35 8.14
CA ASN A 45 -12.71 1.96 8.04
C ASN A 45 -11.56 0.96 8.21
N GLY A 46 -11.65 0.08 9.20
CA GLY A 46 -10.67 -0.99 9.41
C GLY A 46 -10.69 -2.01 8.27
N ARG A 47 -11.88 -2.29 7.72
CA ARG A 47 -12.05 -3.18 6.57
C ARG A 47 -11.45 -2.57 5.30
N ALA A 48 -11.57 -1.26 5.11
CA ALA A 48 -10.93 -0.55 4.01
C ALA A 48 -9.41 -0.78 4.00
N LEU A 49 -8.75 -0.74 5.16
CA LEU A 49 -7.31 -1.05 5.27
C LEU A 49 -7.00 -2.47 4.79
N THR A 50 -7.84 -3.44 5.15
CA THR A 50 -7.69 -4.83 4.69
C THR A 50 -7.91 -4.96 3.17
N LEU A 51 -8.85 -4.19 2.60
CA LEU A 51 -9.10 -4.21 1.16
C LEU A 51 -7.95 -3.59 0.36
N TYR A 52 -7.25 -2.59 0.91
CA TYR A 52 -6.05 -2.05 0.28
C TYR A 52 -4.96 -3.11 0.08
N ASP A 53 -4.89 -4.16 0.91
CA ASP A 53 -3.97 -5.28 0.72
C ASP A 53 -4.21 -6.00 -0.62
N LEU A 54 -5.46 -6.08 -1.08
CA LEU A 54 -5.81 -6.74 -2.34
C LEU A 54 -5.17 -6.07 -3.57
N GLY A 55 -4.87 -4.79 -3.51
CA GLY A 55 -4.09 -4.08 -4.53
C GLY A 55 -2.59 -4.08 -4.25
N ARG A 56 -2.20 -3.88 -2.98
CA ARG A 56 -0.80 -3.71 -2.60
C ARG A 56 0.04 -4.99 -2.72
N ILE A 57 -0.52 -6.15 -2.34
CA ILE A 57 0.22 -7.42 -2.39
C ILE A 57 0.51 -7.85 -3.83
N PRO A 58 -0.46 -7.85 -4.78
CA PRO A 58 -0.16 -8.09 -6.19
C PRO A 58 0.78 -7.05 -6.79
N PHE A 59 0.64 -5.76 -6.41
CA PHE A 59 1.58 -4.71 -6.80
C PHE A 59 3.02 -5.04 -6.39
N SER A 60 3.24 -5.52 -5.15
CA SER A 60 4.56 -5.93 -4.68
C SER A 60 5.16 -7.07 -5.54
N GLY A 61 4.32 -7.99 -6.01
CA GLY A 61 4.73 -9.04 -6.96
C GLY A 61 5.19 -8.47 -8.30
N LYS A 62 4.35 -7.61 -8.89
CA LYS A 62 4.61 -6.99 -10.20
C LYS A 62 5.78 -6.00 -10.19
N SER A 63 6.04 -5.35 -9.07
CA SER A 63 7.18 -4.44 -8.88
C SER A 63 8.49 -5.18 -8.55
N GLY A 64 8.47 -6.51 -8.48
CA GLY A 64 9.66 -7.30 -8.16
C GLY A 64 10.04 -7.34 -6.67
N PHE A 65 9.36 -6.55 -5.81
CA PHE A 65 9.67 -6.50 -4.37
C PHE A 65 9.55 -7.87 -3.72
N SER A 66 8.47 -8.61 -4.00
CA SER A 66 8.26 -9.96 -3.44
C SER A 66 9.41 -10.90 -3.81
N ARG A 67 9.92 -10.85 -5.05
CA ARG A 67 11.05 -11.69 -5.49
C ARG A 67 12.30 -11.43 -4.66
N VAL A 68 12.67 -10.17 -4.47
CA VAL A 68 13.84 -9.77 -3.68
C VAL A 68 13.67 -10.12 -2.21
N ILE A 69 12.49 -9.87 -1.65
CA ILE A 69 12.16 -10.19 -0.26
C ILE A 69 12.34 -11.70 0.00
N PHE A 70 11.76 -12.56 -0.83
CA PHE A 70 11.86 -14.00 -0.66
C PHE A 70 13.29 -14.53 -0.89
N LYS A 71 13.99 -14.02 -1.92
CA LYS A 71 15.39 -14.39 -2.21
C LYS A 71 16.31 -14.14 -1.02
N ASN A 72 16.13 -13.01 -0.34
CA ASN A 72 17.00 -12.58 0.76
C ASN A 72 16.48 -12.98 2.15
N ARG A 73 15.33 -13.65 2.24
CA ARG A 73 14.62 -13.97 3.50
C ARG A 73 14.32 -12.70 4.33
N TRP A 74 13.97 -11.64 3.63
CA TRP A 74 13.51 -10.39 4.24
C TRP A 74 12.00 -10.40 4.39
N SER A 75 11.47 -9.38 5.06
CA SER A 75 10.03 -9.11 5.14
C SER A 75 9.75 -7.65 4.81
N MET A 76 8.49 -7.35 4.51
CA MET A 76 8.01 -5.97 4.37
C MET A 76 6.90 -5.76 5.38
N THR A 77 7.06 -4.73 6.23
CA THR A 77 6.07 -4.36 7.25
C THR A 77 5.59 -2.93 7.04
N MET A 78 4.34 -2.67 7.39
CA MET A 78 3.78 -1.32 7.37
C MET A 78 4.08 -0.62 8.70
N ALA A 79 5.05 0.29 8.68
CA ALA A 79 5.47 1.05 9.85
C ALA A 79 4.54 2.23 10.17
N GLY A 80 3.65 2.59 9.24
CA GLY A 80 2.65 3.63 9.43
C GLY A 80 1.78 3.81 8.22
N ALA A 81 0.64 4.47 8.42
CA ALA A 81 -0.29 4.80 7.36
C ALA A 81 -0.95 6.16 7.63
N ASN A 82 -1.12 6.95 6.59
CA ASN A 82 -1.94 8.16 6.60
C ASN A 82 -3.13 7.92 5.69
N VAL A 83 -4.34 7.96 6.25
CA VAL A 83 -5.57 7.60 5.54
C VAL A 83 -6.52 8.79 5.48
N ARG A 84 -7.18 8.94 4.33
CA ARG A 84 -8.22 9.94 4.11
C ARG A 84 -9.44 9.28 3.49
N TYR A 85 -10.59 9.34 4.18
CA TYR A 85 -11.88 8.90 3.69
C TYR A 85 -12.68 10.11 3.22
N ARG A 86 -13.29 10.05 2.04
CA ARG A 86 -13.97 11.20 1.42
C ARG A 86 -15.37 10.91 0.93
N LYS A 87 -15.61 9.71 0.42
CA LYS A 87 -16.90 9.29 -0.13
C LYS A 87 -17.27 7.93 0.43
N ARG A 88 -18.57 7.73 0.59
CA ARG A 88 -19.11 6.44 1.05
C ARG A 88 -18.99 5.39 -0.04
N ILE A 89 -18.67 4.19 0.37
CA ILE A 89 -18.73 2.98 -0.45
C ILE A 89 -19.76 2.08 0.22
N ARG A 90 -20.74 1.60 -0.55
CA ARG A 90 -21.87 0.80 -0.06
C ARG A 90 -21.76 -0.64 -0.54
N ALA A 91 -22.66 -1.50 -0.04
CA ALA A 91 -22.75 -2.88 -0.50
C ALA A 91 -22.88 -2.95 -2.03
N PHE A 92 -22.13 -3.87 -2.63
CA PHE A 92 -22.06 -4.14 -4.06
C PHE A 92 -21.47 -3.03 -4.93
N ASP A 93 -21.01 -1.93 -4.34
CA ASP A 93 -20.23 -0.94 -5.09
C ASP A 93 -18.98 -1.58 -5.67
N ARG A 94 -18.71 -1.27 -6.94
CA ARG A 94 -17.45 -1.61 -7.61
C ARG A 94 -16.38 -0.63 -7.18
N ILE A 95 -15.26 -1.15 -6.73
CA ILE A 95 -14.10 -0.39 -6.28
C ILE A 95 -12.98 -0.58 -7.30
N LYS A 96 -12.56 0.48 -7.98
CA LYS A 96 -11.29 0.50 -8.68
C LYS A 96 -10.22 0.96 -7.69
N MET A 97 -9.17 0.19 -7.54
CA MET A 97 -8.04 0.50 -6.68
C MET A 97 -6.80 0.74 -7.53
N GLN A 98 -6.09 1.82 -7.24
CA GLN A 98 -4.84 2.19 -7.88
C GLN A 98 -3.73 2.20 -6.84
N THR A 99 -2.59 1.61 -7.17
CA THR A 99 -1.44 1.48 -6.27
C THR A 99 -0.16 1.86 -7.02
N ARG A 100 0.69 2.68 -6.39
CA ARG A 100 2.01 3.03 -6.93
C ARG A 100 3.05 3.28 -5.85
N THR A 101 4.31 3.18 -6.22
CA THR A 101 5.43 3.75 -5.43
C THR A 101 5.48 5.26 -5.66
N VAL A 102 5.57 6.03 -4.56
CA VAL A 102 5.75 7.50 -4.62
C VAL A 102 7.22 7.86 -4.58
N CYS A 103 7.92 7.42 -3.55
CA CYS A 103 9.34 7.67 -3.31
C CYS A 103 9.83 6.77 -2.17
N TRP A 104 11.09 6.88 -1.83
CA TRP A 104 11.67 6.27 -0.63
C TRP A 104 12.75 7.16 -0.02
N ASP A 105 13.03 6.92 1.24
CA ASP A 105 14.20 7.45 1.95
C ASP A 105 15.10 6.28 2.39
N ASN A 106 16.09 6.52 3.22
CA ASN A 106 17.03 5.50 3.69
C ASN A 106 16.43 4.44 4.64
N ARG A 107 15.14 4.56 4.99
CA ARG A 107 14.46 3.63 5.91
C ARG A 107 13.13 3.11 5.38
N PHE A 108 12.39 3.90 4.61
CA PHE A 108 11.01 3.63 4.27
C PHE A 108 10.72 3.82 2.79
N LEU A 109 9.95 2.89 2.26
CA LEU A 109 9.28 3.01 0.98
C LEU A 109 7.87 3.62 1.19
N TYR A 110 7.51 4.62 0.40
CA TYR A 110 6.19 5.24 0.45
C TYR A 110 5.33 4.74 -0.70
N ILE A 111 4.25 4.02 -0.35
CA ILE A 111 3.30 3.44 -1.29
C ILE A 111 1.99 4.19 -1.16
N GLU A 112 1.48 4.69 -2.26
CA GLU A 112 0.20 5.40 -2.35
C GLU A 112 -0.86 4.50 -2.96
N GLN A 113 -2.07 4.53 -2.39
CA GLN A 113 -3.23 3.86 -2.96
C GLN A 113 -4.47 4.74 -2.92
N CYS A 114 -5.30 4.63 -3.96
CA CYS A 114 -6.61 5.27 -4.05
C CYS A 114 -7.69 4.24 -4.27
N MET A 115 -8.85 4.45 -3.65
CA MET A 115 -10.10 3.74 -3.95
C MET A 115 -11.05 4.67 -4.70
N TRP A 116 -11.53 4.22 -5.85
CA TRP A 116 -12.52 4.90 -6.67
C TRP A 116 -13.83 4.13 -6.62
N ASN A 117 -14.94 4.82 -6.38
CA ASN A 117 -16.26 4.21 -6.35
C ASN A 117 -16.83 4.02 -7.78
N SER A 118 -18.02 3.43 -7.88
CA SER A 118 -18.71 3.17 -9.15
C SER A 118 -19.09 4.44 -9.94
N LYS A 119 -19.06 5.61 -9.30
CA LYS A 119 -19.26 6.93 -9.95
C LYS A 119 -17.95 7.57 -10.40
N ASN A 120 -16.83 6.84 -10.31
CA ASN A 120 -15.48 7.33 -10.59
C ASN A 120 -15.07 8.53 -9.70
N GLU A 121 -15.58 8.57 -8.45
CA GLU A 121 -15.16 9.54 -7.44
C GLU A 121 -14.11 8.89 -6.53
N CYS A 122 -13.03 9.63 -6.20
CA CYS A 122 -12.05 9.14 -5.23
C CYS A 122 -12.69 9.06 -3.83
N ALA A 123 -12.97 7.84 -3.39
CA ALA A 123 -13.63 7.57 -2.12
C ALA A 123 -12.67 7.53 -0.94
N GLY A 124 -11.46 7.03 -1.16
CA GLY A 124 -10.43 6.93 -0.15
C GLY A 124 -9.04 7.02 -0.73
N HIS A 125 -8.12 7.53 0.08
CA HIS A 125 -6.71 7.67 -0.24
C HIS A 125 -5.87 7.26 0.96
N ILE A 126 -4.83 6.47 0.73
CA ILE A 126 -3.90 6.05 1.76
C ILE A 126 -2.46 6.16 1.27
N VAL A 127 -1.57 6.54 2.17
CA VAL A 127 -0.13 6.41 1.98
C VAL A 127 0.43 5.57 3.10
N TYR A 128 1.14 4.53 2.71
CA TYR A 128 1.87 3.69 3.64
C TYR A 128 3.34 4.10 3.73
N ARG A 129 3.87 3.99 4.93
CA ARG A 129 5.29 3.99 5.22
C ARG A 129 5.70 2.55 5.46
N ALA A 130 6.25 1.90 4.43
CA ALA A 130 6.65 0.50 4.45
C ALA A 130 8.15 0.37 4.76
N ALA A 131 8.51 -0.55 5.65
CA ALA A 131 9.89 -0.88 5.96
C ALA A 131 10.22 -2.29 5.43
N PHE A 132 11.36 -2.45 4.78
CA PHE A 132 11.95 -3.76 4.55
C PHE A 132 12.78 -4.14 5.76
N VAL A 133 12.63 -5.37 6.23
CA VAL A 133 13.28 -5.83 7.47
C VAL A 133 14.02 -7.14 7.20
N GLY A 134 15.28 -7.16 7.55
CA GLY A 134 16.12 -8.33 7.54
C GLY A 134 16.57 -8.72 8.95
N LYS A 135 17.52 -9.66 9.03
CA LYS A 135 18.05 -10.17 10.29
C LYS A 135 18.67 -9.06 11.17
N ASP A 136 19.31 -8.08 10.54
CA ASP A 136 20.05 -7.00 11.21
C ASP A 136 19.24 -5.70 11.34
N GLY A 137 17.93 -5.74 11.04
CA GLY A 137 17.02 -4.61 11.17
C GLY A 137 16.46 -4.08 9.86
N ILE A 138 16.19 -2.77 9.81
CA ILE A 138 15.60 -2.12 8.64
C ILE A 138 16.64 -2.01 7.52
N ILE A 139 16.23 -2.40 6.32
CA ILE A 139 17.03 -2.38 5.11
C ILE A 139 16.70 -1.12 4.32
N ASP A 140 17.73 -0.44 3.82
CA ASP A 140 17.58 0.69 2.92
C ASP A 140 16.80 0.24 1.66
N PRO A 141 15.65 0.87 1.35
CA PRO A 141 14.87 0.53 0.16
C PRO A 141 15.68 0.60 -1.15
N GLN A 142 16.71 1.46 -1.23
CA GLN A 142 17.55 1.55 -2.42
C GLN A 142 18.16 0.19 -2.79
N ARG A 143 18.56 -0.63 -1.81
CA ARG A 143 19.09 -1.97 -2.04
C ARG A 143 18.08 -2.89 -2.73
N ILE A 144 16.77 -2.69 -2.47
CA ILE A 144 15.72 -3.47 -3.13
C ILE A 144 15.66 -3.10 -4.62
N PHE A 145 15.71 -1.79 -4.92
CA PHE A 145 15.67 -1.30 -6.30
C PHE A 145 16.92 -1.69 -7.08
N ASP A 146 18.08 -1.69 -6.45
CA ASP A 146 19.33 -2.14 -7.06
C ASP A 146 19.27 -3.64 -7.43
N GLU A 147 18.68 -4.48 -6.58
CA GLU A 147 18.51 -5.91 -6.84
C GLU A 147 17.43 -6.24 -7.88
N ILE A 148 16.48 -5.33 -8.11
CA ILE A 148 15.48 -5.46 -9.18
C ILE A 148 16.09 -5.03 -10.53
N GLU A 149 17.34 -4.55 -10.55
CA GLU A 149 18.01 -3.99 -11.72
C GLU A 149 17.36 -2.69 -12.25
N LEU A 150 16.50 -2.10 -11.47
CA LEU A 150 15.96 -0.78 -11.71
C LEU A 150 16.94 0.24 -11.11
N LYS A 151 17.89 0.74 -11.91
CA LYS A 151 18.84 1.80 -11.50
C LYS A 151 18.13 3.14 -11.33
N HIS A 152 17.11 3.17 -10.48
CA HIS A 152 16.36 4.38 -10.18
C HIS A 152 16.81 4.96 -8.83
N GLN A 153 17.05 6.26 -8.83
CA GLN A 153 17.09 7.03 -7.60
C GLN A 153 15.64 7.33 -7.15
N SER A 154 15.45 7.50 -5.85
CA SER A 154 14.14 7.87 -5.31
C SER A 154 13.63 9.16 -5.98
N PRO A 155 12.40 9.19 -6.49
CA PRO A 155 11.77 10.43 -6.89
C PRO A 155 11.74 11.44 -5.73
N LYS A 156 11.71 12.74 -6.08
CA LYS A 156 11.60 13.80 -5.08
C LYS A 156 10.32 13.62 -4.26
N MET A 157 10.45 13.55 -2.95
CA MET A 157 9.29 13.45 -2.04
C MET A 157 8.37 14.65 -2.20
N PRO A 158 7.07 14.46 -2.51
CA PRO A 158 6.10 15.54 -2.60
C PRO A 158 5.96 16.31 -1.28
N ASN A 159 5.71 17.62 -1.34
CA ASN A 159 5.63 18.47 -0.14
C ASN A 159 4.54 18.02 0.84
N TRP A 160 3.38 17.57 0.33
CA TRP A 160 2.29 17.08 1.17
C TRP A 160 2.68 15.80 1.94
N LEU A 161 3.50 14.93 1.36
CA LEU A 161 4.01 13.73 2.01
C LEU A 161 5.10 14.09 3.03
N ARG A 162 5.98 15.02 2.69
CA ARG A 162 7.05 15.52 3.58
C ARG A 162 6.48 16.05 4.89
N GLY A 163 5.39 16.83 4.85
CA GLY A 163 4.73 17.34 6.04
C GLY A 163 4.29 16.24 6.99
N TRP A 164 3.74 15.13 6.48
CA TRP A 164 3.40 13.97 7.30
C TRP A 164 4.65 13.27 7.87
N VAL A 165 5.65 13.04 7.04
CA VAL A 165 6.91 12.38 7.46
C VAL A 165 7.61 13.18 8.56
N ASP A 166 7.65 14.49 8.44
CA ASP A 166 8.28 15.37 9.45
C ASP A 166 7.45 15.42 10.75
N SER A 167 6.12 15.34 10.65
CA SER A 167 5.25 15.21 11.82
C SER A 167 5.49 13.90 12.56
N GLU A 168 5.59 12.78 11.82
CA GLU A 168 5.84 11.46 12.40
C GLU A 168 7.20 11.37 13.13
N LYS A 169 8.23 12.10 12.68
CA LYS A 169 9.53 12.16 13.36
C LYS A 169 9.43 12.84 14.74
N LYS A 170 8.46 13.74 14.91
CA LYS A 170 8.23 14.50 16.14
C LYS A 170 7.28 13.80 17.10
N ARG A 171 6.57 12.78 16.60
CA ARG A 171 5.59 12.04 17.40
C ARG A 171 6.29 11.26 18.50
N PRO A 172 5.94 11.47 19.78
CA PRO A 172 6.60 10.79 20.90
C PRO A 172 6.31 9.29 20.86
N TRP A 173 7.33 8.52 21.24
CA TRP A 173 7.20 7.08 21.46
C TRP A 173 7.94 6.67 22.74
N PRO A 174 7.28 5.98 23.70
CA PRO A 174 5.87 5.59 23.71
C PRO A 174 4.91 6.80 23.80
N PRO A 175 3.67 6.67 23.26
CA PRO A 175 2.68 7.75 23.39
C PRO A 175 2.17 7.88 24.82
N MET A 176 1.52 9.04 25.14
CA MET A 176 0.89 9.34 26.45
C MET A 176 1.89 9.33 27.64
N GLN A 177 3.15 9.60 27.38
CA GLN A 177 4.15 9.86 28.42
C GLN A 177 4.50 11.34 28.34
N GLU A 178 3.74 12.19 29.06
CA GLU A 178 4.04 13.60 29.33
C GLU A 178 4.67 13.73 30.73
#